data_6afa5e1dc98c316bf2175726a18ac519
#
_entry.id   6afa5e1dc98c316bf2175726a18ac519
#
_cell.length_a   1.000
_cell.length_b   1.000
_cell.length_c   1.000
_cell.angle_alpha   90.00
_cell.angle_beta   90.00
_cell.angle_gamma   90.00
#
_symmetry.space_group_name_H-M   'P 1'
#
loop_
_entity.id
_entity.type
_entity.pdbx_description
1 polymer ?
#
loop_
_entity_poly.entity_id
_entity_poly.type
_entity_poly.pdbx_seq_one_letter_code
_entity_poly.pdbx_strand_id
1 'polypeptide(L)'
;MLTFFAIALGTFASEDLTCVATGLLIQRGQIGVTSGILACTLGIFVGDVGLWTIGRIFGTAALAWQWTARRLEHHTLRDVRGWLDRHAAGAIVGSRFLPGTRFALYVMSGVLRVPLAVFSLWALIAAVLWTPTIVLLTATLGDAFVARVTPVLGTGWLTRLAVVAVALSLLQAVRALATKPRRTRLAARIARSVRWEFWPMWLFYAPVGIWVLYLASRYRGLSTMTAANPGIPDGGTVGESKFDILSKLPADSVIPSALISPGDASERVARVLEGLDSAGWDFPVVLKPDVGQRGAGVKLARSMADIATYLSQVADPVVVQPYHPGPFEAGVFYYRRPGCPTGRILSITDKHFPVVVGDGLSTVEELIWNHPRYRLQADTFVMRHVGILERVLDSGERLPLGIAGNHCQGTLFLDGRHLITPALEERIDGIARAFDGFYVGRFDIRYSDVERFKAGTDLAIVELNGATAESTNIYDPHTSLFDAYRQLFRQWSLVFSIGAANRAAGARVTSHRRLFDLIRTYLRSTEPFPISD
;
A
#
# COMPACT_ATOMS: atom_id res chain seq x y z
N MET A 1 53.06 -10.18 -2.18
CA MET A 1 52.37 -9.85 -0.89
C MET A 1 51.41 -8.67 -1.05
N LEU A 2 51.88 -7.50 -1.55
CA LEU A 2 51.00 -6.30 -1.66
C LEU A 2 49.75 -6.55 -2.49
N THR A 3 49.87 -7.25 -3.63
CA THR A 3 48.76 -7.61 -4.51
C THR A 3 47.71 -8.50 -3.83
N PHE A 4 48.17 -9.44 -2.97
CA PHE A 4 47.29 -10.31 -2.20
C PHE A 4 46.39 -9.51 -1.25
N PHE A 5 46.97 -8.59 -0.49
CA PHE A 5 46.25 -7.74 0.43
C PHE A 5 45.33 -6.74 -0.31
N ALA A 6 45.76 -6.20 -1.45
CA ALA A 6 44.95 -5.32 -2.27
C ALA A 6 43.70 -6.04 -2.82
N ILE A 7 43.83 -7.30 -3.24
CA ILE A 7 42.70 -8.13 -3.66
C ILE A 7 41.76 -8.41 -2.49
N ALA A 8 42.32 -8.85 -1.34
CA ALA A 8 41.50 -9.12 -0.16
C ALA A 8 40.72 -7.86 0.32
N LEU A 9 41.34 -6.68 0.28
CA LEU A 9 40.67 -5.42 0.61
C LEU A 9 39.66 -5.02 -0.48
N GLY A 10 39.95 -5.26 -1.75
CA GLY A 10 39.05 -4.97 -2.87
C GLY A 10 37.69 -5.67 -2.75
N THR A 11 37.65 -6.87 -2.12
CA THR A 11 36.40 -7.60 -1.90
C THR A 11 35.40 -6.86 -0.99
N PHE A 12 35.87 -5.98 -0.12
CA PHE A 12 34.98 -5.14 0.70
C PHE A 12 34.27 -4.06 -0.11
N ALA A 13 34.86 -3.60 -1.21
CA ALA A 13 34.22 -2.65 -2.13
C ALA A 13 33.23 -3.36 -3.06
N SER A 14 33.66 -4.49 -3.65
CA SER A 14 32.81 -5.34 -4.50
C SER A 14 33.46 -6.72 -4.67
N GLU A 15 32.82 -7.75 -4.13
CA GLU A 15 33.34 -9.13 -4.22
C GLU A 15 33.40 -9.64 -5.65
N ASP A 16 32.26 -9.52 -6.37
CA ASP A 16 32.15 -10.10 -7.72
C ASP A 16 33.11 -9.40 -8.69
N LEU A 17 33.22 -8.07 -8.62
CA LEU A 17 34.16 -7.31 -9.43
C LEU A 17 35.62 -7.66 -9.09
N THR A 18 35.93 -7.85 -7.82
CA THR A 18 37.28 -8.24 -7.38
C THR A 18 37.61 -9.65 -7.82
N CYS A 19 36.67 -10.62 -7.76
CA CYS A 19 36.88 -11.97 -8.28
C CYS A 19 37.11 -11.96 -9.81
N VAL A 20 36.33 -11.17 -10.56
CA VAL A 20 36.53 -11.00 -12.01
C VAL A 20 37.90 -10.36 -12.30
N ALA A 21 38.26 -9.26 -11.62
CA ALA A 21 39.56 -8.60 -11.78
C ALA A 21 40.72 -9.57 -11.46
N THR A 22 40.59 -10.37 -10.39
CA THR A 22 41.57 -11.39 -9.99
C THR A 22 41.72 -12.46 -11.07
N GLY A 23 40.63 -12.96 -11.68
CA GLY A 23 40.66 -13.89 -12.78
C GLY A 23 41.45 -13.33 -13.98
N LEU A 24 41.24 -12.05 -14.34
CA LEU A 24 42.00 -11.39 -15.41
C LEU A 24 43.49 -11.19 -15.04
N LEU A 25 43.83 -10.92 -13.79
CA LEU A 25 45.23 -10.83 -13.33
C LEU A 25 45.92 -12.18 -13.38
N ILE A 26 45.21 -13.27 -13.04
CA ILE A 26 45.74 -14.66 -13.16
C ILE A 26 46.00 -14.97 -14.62
N GLN A 27 45.10 -14.71 -15.52
CA GLN A 27 45.25 -14.93 -16.94
C GLN A 27 46.45 -14.19 -17.54
N ARG A 28 46.74 -13.00 -17.03
CA ARG A 28 47.91 -12.19 -17.44
C ARG A 28 49.20 -12.62 -16.74
N GLY A 29 49.19 -13.69 -15.95
CA GLY A 29 50.35 -14.18 -15.21
C GLY A 29 50.85 -13.26 -14.08
N GLN A 30 50.05 -12.26 -13.70
CA GLN A 30 50.46 -11.27 -12.66
C GLN A 30 50.27 -11.82 -11.24
N ILE A 31 49.44 -12.84 -11.05
CA ILE A 31 49.25 -13.53 -9.78
C ILE A 31 48.99 -15.01 -10.00
N GLY A 32 49.46 -15.86 -9.10
CA GLY A 32 49.20 -17.30 -9.14
C GLY A 32 47.73 -17.62 -8.79
N VAL A 33 47.18 -18.66 -9.43
CA VAL A 33 45.78 -19.11 -9.26
C VAL A 33 45.42 -19.30 -7.79
N THR A 34 46.21 -20.04 -7.06
CA THR A 34 45.98 -20.33 -5.64
C THR A 34 45.99 -19.06 -4.78
N SER A 35 46.96 -18.18 -5.03
CA SER A 35 47.06 -16.90 -4.28
C SER A 35 45.89 -16.00 -4.55
N GLY A 36 45.44 -15.92 -5.81
CA GLY A 36 44.27 -15.10 -6.18
C GLY A 36 42.97 -15.60 -5.55
N ILE A 37 42.72 -16.91 -5.65
CA ILE A 37 41.54 -17.53 -5.04
C ILE A 37 41.55 -17.40 -3.53
N LEU A 38 42.70 -17.63 -2.86
CA LEU A 38 42.81 -17.49 -1.41
C LEU A 38 42.58 -16.04 -0.96
N ALA A 39 43.14 -15.05 -1.67
CA ALA A 39 42.95 -13.65 -1.34
C ALA A 39 41.48 -13.23 -1.43
N CYS A 40 40.80 -13.60 -2.51
CA CYS A 40 39.37 -13.32 -2.69
C CYS A 40 38.53 -14.06 -1.62
N THR A 41 38.76 -15.36 -1.41
CA THR A 41 37.99 -16.17 -0.45
C THR A 41 38.13 -15.63 0.96
N LEU A 42 39.37 -15.27 1.38
CA LEU A 42 39.63 -14.74 2.71
C LEU A 42 38.96 -13.37 2.91
N GLY A 43 39.11 -12.46 1.96
CA GLY A 43 38.52 -11.13 2.05
C GLY A 43 36.99 -11.17 2.08
N ILE A 44 36.39 -12.03 1.25
CA ILE A 44 34.94 -12.27 1.21
C ILE A 44 34.47 -12.84 2.55
N PHE A 45 35.12 -13.86 3.08
CA PHE A 45 34.75 -14.49 4.34
C PHE A 45 34.82 -13.50 5.52
N VAL A 46 35.88 -12.70 5.57
CA VAL A 46 36.02 -11.65 6.60
C VAL A 46 34.92 -10.60 6.47
N GLY A 47 34.58 -10.19 5.26
CA GLY A 47 33.46 -9.29 5.00
C GLY A 47 32.11 -9.85 5.46
N ASP A 48 31.85 -11.13 5.20
CA ASP A 48 30.64 -11.84 5.62
C ASP A 48 30.49 -11.88 7.14
N VAL A 49 31.55 -12.24 7.84
CA VAL A 49 31.61 -12.24 9.31
C VAL A 49 31.45 -10.80 9.85
N GLY A 50 32.01 -9.82 9.14
CA GLY A 50 31.83 -8.40 9.46
C GLY A 50 30.36 -7.97 9.39
N LEU A 51 29.62 -8.35 8.37
CA LEU A 51 28.19 -8.06 8.22
C LEU A 51 27.36 -8.71 9.36
N TRP A 52 27.65 -9.96 9.67
CA TRP A 52 27.03 -10.64 10.81
C TRP A 52 27.34 -9.90 12.13
N THR A 53 28.59 -9.48 12.32
CA THR A 53 29.03 -8.75 13.53
C THR A 53 28.32 -7.39 13.65
N ILE A 54 28.20 -6.65 12.55
CA ILE A 54 27.42 -5.40 12.48
C ILE A 54 25.98 -5.67 12.91
N GLY A 55 25.34 -6.70 12.36
CA GLY A 55 23.97 -7.08 12.76
C GLY A 55 23.89 -7.45 14.25
N ARG A 56 24.91 -8.12 14.79
CA ARG A 56 24.96 -8.56 16.18
C ARG A 56 25.14 -7.41 17.18
N ILE A 57 25.94 -6.42 16.84
CA ILE A 57 26.26 -5.27 17.72
C ILE A 57 25.20 -4.17 17.60
N PHE A 58 24.84 -3.80 16.36
CA PHE A 58 23.97 -2.66 16.09
C PHE A 58 22.51 -3.05 15.91
N GLY A 59 22.21 -4.33 15.69
CA GLY A 59 20.85 -4.81 15.39
C GLY A 59 19.88 -4.59 16.53
N THR A 60 20.31 -4.66 17.79
CA THR A 60 19.48 -4.36 18.96
C THR A 60 19.16 -2.86 19.05
N ALA A 61 20.09 -1.98 18.68
CA ALA A 61 19.86 -0.54 18.61
C ALA A 61 18.98 -0.16 17.40
N ALA A 62 19.16 -0.82 16.26
CA ALA A 62 18.34 -0.62 15.08
C ALA A 62 16.90 -1.11 15.25
N LEU A 63 16.67 -2.19 16.00
CA LEU A 63 15.35 -2.68 16.38
C LEU A 63 14.69 -1.81 17.46
N ALA A 64 15.46 -1.11 18.27
CA ALA A 64 14.97 -0.15 19.28
C ALA A 64 14.60 1.21 18.64
N TRP A 65 14.98 1.47 17.41
CA TRP A 65 14.60 2.69 16.72
C TRP A 65 13.11 2.62 16.34
N GLN A 66 12.33 3.60 16.81
CA GLN A 66 10.86 3.62 16.72
C GLN A 66 10.31 3.33 15.31
N TRP A 67 11.07 3.64 14.26
CA TRP A 67 10.66 3.40 12.87
C TRP A 67 10.73 1.92 12.45
N THR A 68 11.71 1.16 12.97
CA THR A 68 11.87 -0.29 12.70
C THR A 68 11.00 -1.14 13.61
N ALA A 69 10.83 -0.73 14.87
CA ALA A 69 9.95 -1.41 15.83
C ALA A 69 8.48 -1.39 15.38
N ARG A 70 8.04 -0.32 14.69
CA ARG A 70 6.67 -0.17 14.16
C ARG A 70 6.39 -1.00 12.90
N ARG A 71 7.42 -1.51 12.20
CA ARG A 71 7.27 -2.30 10.96
C ARG A 71 7.49 -3.80 11.11
N LEU A 72 8.02 -4.23 12.24
CA LEU A 72 8.35 -5.63 12.51
C LEU A 72 7.54 -6.10 13.71
N GLU A 73 6.40 -6.71 13.46
CA GLU A 73 5.63 -7.38 14.50
C GLU A 73 6.46 -8.49 15.16
N HIS A 74 6.38 -8.60 16.48
CA HIS A 74 7.12 -9.60 17.27
C HIS A 74 6.89 -11.05 16.81
N HIS A 75 5.74 -11.33 16.18
CA HIS A 75 5.41 -12.63 15.59
C HIS A 75 6.26 -12.91 14.36
N THR A 76 6.40 -11.96 13.45
CA THR A 76 7.18 -12.09 12.20
C THR A 76 8.66 -12.37 12.49
N LEU A 77 9.24 -11.75 13.51
CA LEU A 77 10.64 -11.99 13.89
C LEU A 77 10.85 -13.40 14.48
N ARG A 78 9.85 -13.92 15.20
CA ARG A 78 9.89 -15.28 15.77
C ARG A 78 9.79 -16.34 14.68
N ASP A 79 8.92 -16.12 13.70
CA ASP A 79 8.71 -17.03 12.56
C ASP A 79 9.92 -17.03 11.62
N VAL A 80 10.47 -15.86 11.31
CA VAL A 80 11.71 -15.72 10.51
C VAL A 80 12.89 -16.37 11.22
N ARG A 81 13.00 -16.24 12.54
CA ARG A 81 14.04 -16.91 13.33
C ARG A 81 13.88 -18.43 13.26
N GLY A 82 12.68 -18.97 13.52
CA GLY A 82 12.42 -20.40 13.46
C GLY A 82 12.63 -20.98 12.05
N TRP A 83 12.35 -20.21 11.00
CA TRP A 83 12.66 -20.59 9.63
C TRP A 83 14.17 -20.58 9.36
N LEU A 84 14.88 -19.54 9.81
CA LEU A 84 16.33 -19.40 9.63
C LEU A 84 17.09 -20.48 10.41
N ASP A 85 16.67 -20.85 11.62
CA ASP A 85 17.27 -21.92 12.42
C ASP A 85 17.16 -23.29 11.69
N ARG A 86 16.09 -23.52 10.95
CA ARG A 86 15.89 -24.76 10.17
C ARG A 86 16.54 -24.74 8.79
N HIS A 87 16.71 -23.58 8.16
CA HIS A 87 17.15 -23.44 6.77
C HIS A 87 18.42 -22.59 6.61
N ALA A 88 19.17 -22.33 7.69
CA ALA A 88 20.35 -21.46 7.67
C ALA A 88 21.34 -21.82 6.57
N ALA A 89 21.62 -23.11 6.38
CA ALA A 89 22.49 -23.63 5.34
C ALA A 89 22.04 -23.18 3.94
N GLY A 90 20.80 -23.50 3.58
CA GLY A 90 20.25 -23.17 2.27
C GLY A 90 20.09 -21.67 2.05
N ALA A 91 19.73 -20.92 3.09
CA ALA A 91 19.59 -19.47 3.04
C ALA A 91 20.95 -18.77 2.82
N ILE A 92 21.97 -19.11 3.60
CA ILE A 92 23.31 -18.50 3.52
C ILE A 92 23.97 -18.85 2.18
N VAL A 93 23.98 -20.12 1.78
CA VAL A 93 24.57 -20.54 0.51
C VAL A 93 23.77 -19.99 -0.66
N GLY A 94 22.44 -20.07 -0.61
CA GLY A 94 21.54 -19.59 -1.67
C GLY A 94 21.61 -18.08 -1.88
N SER A 95 21.89 -17.29 -0.83
CA SER A 95 22.01 -15.84 -0.93
C SER A 95 23.14 -15.38 -1.85
N ARG A 96 24.18 -16.19 -2.05
CA ARG A 96 25.26 -15.87 -3.00
C ARG A 96 24.83 -15.94 -4.46
N PHE A 97 23.81 -16.74 -4.74
CA PHE A 97 23.25 -16.86 -6.09
C PHE A 97 22.13 -15.83 -6.36
N LEU A 98 21.74 -15.05 -5.34
CA LEU A 98 20.68 -14.03 -5.42
C LEU A 98 21.27 -12.64 -5.13
N PRO A 99 21.66 -11.85 -6.17
CA PRO A 99 22.24 -10.53 -5.98
C PRO A 99 21.35 -9.62 -5.11
N GLY A 100 21.97 -8.90 -4.16
CA GLY A 100 21.28 -7.97 -3.27
C GLY A 100 20.65 -8.58 -2.01
N THR A 101 20.51 -9.91 -1.91
CA THR A 101 19.91 -10.56 -0.73
C THR A 101 20.91 -10.81 0.40
N ARG A 102 22.20 -10.96 0.07
CA ARG A 102 23.25 -11.33 1.01
C ARG A 102 23.43 -10.32 2.15
N PHE A 103 23.55 -9.03 1.82
CA PHE A 103 23.72 -7.98 2.82
C PHE A 103 22.60 -8.04 3.87
N ALA A 104 21.35 -8.03 3.43
CA ALA A 104 20.19 -8.08 4.31
C ALA A 104 20.15 -9.38 5.14
N LEU A 105 20.41 -10.54 4.52
CA LEU A 105 20.37 -11.84 5.20
C LEU A 105 21.47 -11.96 6.25
N TYR A 106 22.71 -11.50 5.96
CA TYR A 106 23.86 -11.66 6.85
C TYR A 106 23.76 -10.71 8.06
N VAL A 107 23.33 -9.47 7.84
CA VAL A 107 23.01 -8.54 8.92
C VAL A 107 21.86 -9.09 9.77
N MET A 108 20.77 -9.59 9.15
CA MET A 108 19.64 -10.19 9.88
C MET A 108 20.03 -11.45 10.64
N SER A 109 20.95 -12.27 10.14
CA SER A 109 21.48 -13.42 10.86
C SER A 109 22.19 -13.00 12.15
N GLY A 110 22.90 -11.88 12.13
CA GLY A 110 23.50 -11.27 13.34
C GLY A 110 22.44 -10.75 14.32
N VAL A 111 21.44 -10.01 13.82
CA VAL A 111 20.31 -9.48 14.60
C VAL A 111 19.53 -10.61 15.29
N LEU A 112 19.21 -11.68 14.56
CA LEU A 112 18.47 -12.84 15.05
C LEU A 112 19.31 -13.80 15.89
N ARG A 113 20.59 -13.48 16.10
CA ARG A 113 21.52 -14.23 16.96
C ARG A 113 21.78 -15.67 16.48
N VAL A 114 21.85 -15.87 15.16
CA VAL A 114 22.34 -17.16 14.61
C VAL A 114 23.75 -17.43 15.19
N PRO A 115 24.04 -18.65 15.71
CA PRO A 115 25.36 -18.94 16.27
C PRO A 115 26.48 -18.66 15.26
N LEU A 116 27.52 -17.91 15.69
CA LEU A 116 28.63 -17.50 14.81
C LEU A 116 29.28 -18.70 14.12
N ALA A 117 29.47 -19.82 14.85
CA ALA A 117 30.05 -21.03 14.29
C ALA A 117 29.23 -21.59 13.12
N VAL A 118 27.90 -21.63 13.24
CA VAL A 118 26.99 -22.10 12.17
C VAL A 118 27.03 -21.15 11.00
N PHE A 119 26.91 -19.84 11.26
CA PHE A 119 26.98 -18.81 10.23
C PHE A 119 28.33 -18.88 9.46
N SER A 120 29.45 -18.87 10.19
CA SER A 120 30.80 -18.88 9.61
C SER A 120 31.07 -20.15 8.79
N LEU A 121 30.61 -21.31 9.25
CA LEU A 121 30.73 -22.55 8.49
C LEU A 121 30.05 -22.46 7.12
N TRP A 122 28.79 -22.04 7.08
CA TRP A 122 28.03 -21.97 5.83
C TRP A 122 28.47 -20.79 4.94
N ALA A 123 28.90 -19.66 5.53
CA ALA A 123 29.50 -18.56 4.80
C ALA A 123 30.82 -18.96 4.15
N LEU A 124 31.68 -19.72 4.86
CA LEU A 124 32.93 -20.24 4.32
C LEU A 124 32.69 -21.25 3.17
N ILE A 125 31.78 -22.21 3.38
CA ILE A 125 31.39 -23.17 2.33
C ILE A 125 30.90 -22.42 1.09
N ALA A 126 30.03 -21.43 1.28
CA ALA A 126 29.51 -20.62 0.19
C ALA A 126 30.63 -19.82 -0.53
N ALA A 127 31.59 -19.26 0.21
CA ALA A 127 32.73 -18.55 -0.35
C ALA A 127 33.66 -19.48 -1.12
N VAL A 128 33.98 -20.66 -0.59
CA VAL A 128 34.82 -21.67 -1.24
C VAL A 128 34.19 -22.23 -2.51
N LEU A 129 32.89 -22.34 -2.57
CA LEU A 129 32.19 -22.78 -3.81
C LEU A 129 32.09 -21.66 -4.85
N TRP A 130 31.79 -20.45 -4.43
CA TRP A 130 31.52 -19.31 -5.33
C TRP A 130 32.79 -18.71 -5.91
N THR A 131 33.78 -18.41 -5.03
CA THR A 131 34.99 -17.64 -5.40
C THR A 131 35.83 -18.35 -6.46
N PRO A 132 36.22 -19.63 -6.30
CA PRO A 132 36.97 -20.32 -7.33
C PRO A 132 36.22 -20.42 -8.67
N THR A 133 34.88 -20.61 -8.60
CA THR A 133 34.06 -20.71 -9.81
C THR A 133 34.14 -19.42 -10.63
N ILE A 134 33.96 -18.24 -10.03
CA ILE A 134 34.03 -16.96 -10.74
C ILE A 134 35.45 -16.64 -11.20
N VAL A 135 36.46 -16.83 -10.33
CA VAL A 135 37.85 -16.53 -10.64
C VAL A 135 38.37 -17.44 -11.80
N LEU A 136 38.12 -18.76 -11.75
CA LEU A 136 38.55 -19.68 -12.80
C LEU A 136 37.77 -19.45 -14.10
N LEU A 137 36.45 -19.24 -14.03
CA LEU A 137 35.66 -18.94 -15.21
C LEU A 137 36.20 -17.69 -15.93
N THR A 138 36.56 -16.67 -15.17
CA THR A 138 37.09 -15.41 -15.71
C THR A 138 38.54 -15.60 -16.20
N ALA A 139 39.36 -16.40 -15.51
CA ALA A 139 40.71 -16.70 -15.93
C ALA A 139 40.78 -17.49 -17.23
N THR A 140 39.77 -18.35 -17.48
CA THR A 140 39.76 -19.20 -18.70
C THR A 140 39.05 -18.58 -19.89
N LEU A 141 38.00 -17.80 -19.65
CA LEU A 141 37.12 -17.27 -20.70
C LEU A 141 37.24 -15.77 -20.88
N GLY A 142 37.94 -15.07 -19.96
CA GLY A 142 37.94 -13.59 -19.87
C GLY A 142 38.44 -12.93 -21.18
N ASP A 143 39.55 -13.37 -21.75
CA ASP A 143 40.09 -12.75 -22.99
C ASP A 143 39.22 -13.02 -24.21
N ALA A 144 38.66 -14.23 -24.33
CA ALA A 144 37.75 -14.56 -25.43
C ALA A 144 36.48 -13.71 -25.38
N PHE A 145 35.98 -13.43 -24.18
CA PHE A 145 34.83 -12.55 -23.96
C PHE A 145 35.20 -11.08 -24.21
N VAL A 146 36.30 -10.60 -23.64
CA VAL A 146 36.80 -9.23 -23.83
C VAL A 146 37.13 -8.97 -25.30
N ALA A 147 37.79 -9.88 -26.01
CA ALA A 147 38.12 -9.74 -27.42
C ALA A 147 36.91 -9.61 -28.35
N ARG A 148 35.80 -10.28 -28.00
CA ARG A 148 34.54 -10.18 -28.77
C ARG A 148 33.71 -8.92 -28.44
N VAL A 149 33.82 -8.42 -27.23
CA VAL A 149 32.97 -7.33 -26.72
C VAL A 149 33.62 -5.94 -26.88
N THR A 150 34.95 -5.87 -26.80
CA THR A 150 35.72 -4.62 -26.92
C THR A 150 35.52 -3.88 -28.25
N PRO A 151 35.46 -4.54 -29.44
CA PRO A 151 35.23 -3.86 -30.71
C PRO A 151 33.86 -3.18 -30.78
N VAL A 152 32.88 -3.71 -30.04
CA VAL A 152 31.48 -3.22 -30.04
C VAL A 152 31.28 -2.07 -29.04
N LEU A 153 31.99 -2.09 -27.91
CA LEU A 153 31.73 -1.22 -26.76
C LEU A 153 32.86 -0.25 -26.39
N GLY A 154 34.04 -0.34 -27.06
CA GLY A 154 35.21 0.48 -26.75
C GLY A 154 36.00 0.00 -25.51
N THR A 155 37.15 0.65 -25.24
CA THR A 155 38.13 0.19 -24.22
C THR A 155 37.98 0.84 -22.84
N GLY A 156 36.97 1.70 -22.63
CA GLY A 156 36.78 2.43 -21.37
C GLY A 156 36.34 1.55 -20.22
N TRP A 157 36.81 1.82 -18.99
CA TRP A 157 36.41 1.08 -17.79
C TRP A 157 34.90 1.17 -17.50
N LEU A 158 34.27 2.30 -17.86
CA LEU A 158 32.82 2.51 -17.73
C LEU A 158 32.01 1.58 -18.64
N THR A 159 32.51 1.32 -19.87
CA THR A 159 31.86 0.36 -20.79
C THR A 159 31.97 -1.07 -20.31
N ARG A 160 33.07 -1.45 -19.68
CA ARG A 160 33.24 -2.79 -19.05
C ARG A 160 32.29 -2.97 -17.89
N LEU A 161 32.12 -1.93 -17.03
CA LEU A 161 31.13 -1.91 -15.96
C LEU A 161 29.69 -2.01 -16.50
N ALA A 162 29.39 -1.28 -17.58
CA ALA A 162 28.08 -1.35 -18.23
C ALA A 162 27.77 -2.76 -18.77
N VAL A 163 28.74 -3.43 -19.38
CA VAL A 163 28.56 -4.82 -19.86
C VAL A 163 28.30 -5.79 -18.72
N VAL A 164 29.07 -5.69 -17.63
CA VAL A 164 28.86 -6.52 -16.44
C VAL A 164 27.48 -6.24 -15.83
N ALA A 165 27.08 -4.97 -15.72
CA ALA A 165 25.77 -4.58 -15.23
C ALA A 165 24.63 -5.10 -16.12
N VAL A 166 24.80 -5.04 -17.45
CA VAL A 166 23.84 -5.60 -18.43
C VAL A 166 23.78 -7.11 -18.32
N ALA A 167 24.92 -7.80 -18.25
CA ALA A 167 24.97 -9.26 -18.10
C ALA A 167 24.32 -9.73 -16.79
N LEU A 168 24.57 -9.03 -15.67
CA LEU A 168 23.93 -9.31 -14.39
C LEU A 168 22.42 -9.03 -14.45
N SER A 169 22.02 -7.94 -15.12
CA SER A 169 20.60 -7.59 -15.31
C SER A 169 19.88 -8.64 -16.18
N LEU A 170 20.51 -9.12 -17.24
CA LEU A 170 20.00 -10.20 -18.09
C LEU A 170 19.89 -11.52 -17.31
N LEU A 171 20.90 -11.85 -16.51
CA LEU A 171 20.84 -13.04 -15.65
C LEU A 171 19.73 -12.96 -14.61
N GLN A 172 19.52 -11.77 -14.02
CA GLN A 172 18.39 -11.52 -13.12
C GLN A 172 17.05 -11.64 -13.85
N ALA A 173 16.95 -11.09 -15.06
CA ALA A 173 15.76 -11.18 -15.89
C ALA A 173 15.45 -12.65 -16.27
N VAL A 174 16.46 -13.41 -16.67
CA VAL A 174 16.31 -14.85 -16.97
C VAL A 174 15.85 -15.62 -15.73
N ARG A 175 16.42 -15.35 -14.55
CA ARG A 175 16.00 -15.96 -13.29
C ARG A 175 14.59 -15.55 -12.87
N ALA A 176 14.25 -14.28 -13.05
CA ALA A 176 12.88 -13.78 -12.81
C ALA A 176 11.85 -14.45 -13.75
N LEU A 177 12.29 -14.84 -14.94
CA LEU A 177 11.48 -15.53 -15.94
C LEU A 177 11.52 -17.05 -15.84
N ALA A 178 12.39 -17.63 -15.00
CA ALA A 178 12.60 -19.08 -14.92
C ALA A 178 11.43 -19.85 -14.30
N THR A 179 10.63 -19.21 -13.42
CA THR A 179 9.50 -19.87 -12.75
C THR A 179 8.17 -19.18 -13.05
N LYS A 180 7.11 -19.98 -13.25
CA LYS A 180 5.75 -19.46 -13.53
C LYS A 180 5.29 -18.40 -12.52
N PRO A 181 5.38 -18.59 -11.19
CA PRO A 181 4.95 -17.57 -10.21
C PRO A 181 5.75 -16.28 -10.30
N ARG A 182 7.06 -16.33 -10.58
CA ARG A 182 7.89 -15.13 -10.75
C ARG A 182 7.53 -14.35 -12.01
N ARG A 183 7.24 -15.04 -13.12
CA ARG A 183 6.73 -14.40 -14.36
C ARG A 183 5.42 -13.68 -14.11
N THR A 184 4.48 -14.33 -13.41
CA THR A 184 3.18 -13.73 -13.07
C THR A 184 3.35 -12.49 -12.18
N ARG A 185 4.22 -12.56 -11.17
CA ARG A 185 4.52 -11.41 -10.30
C ARG A 185 5.20 -10.26 -11.06
N LEU A 186 6.15 -10.56 -11.93
CA LEU A 186 6.80 -9.55 -12.77
C LEU A 186 5.80 -8.91 -13.74
N ALA A 187 5.01 -9.72 -14.44
CA ALA A 187 3.97 -9.24 -15.35
C ALA A 187 2.93 -8.37 -14.62
N ALA A 188 2.53 -8.74 -13.40
CA ALA A 188 1.65 -7.95 -12.58
C ALA A 188 2.26 -6.59 -12.18
N ARG A 189 3.55 -6.54 -11.81
CA ARG A 189 4.26 -5.29 -11.52
C ARG A 189 4.35 -4.36 -12.72
N ILE A 190 4.70 -4.90 -13.89
CA ILE A 190 4.75 -4.12 -15.14
C ILE A 190 3.35 -3.61 -15.50
N ALA A 191 2.33 -4.48 -15.48
CA ALA A 191 0.96 -4.10 -15.75
C ALA A 191 0.44 -3.01 -14.79
N ARG A 192 0.83 -3.09 -13.51
CA ARG A 192 0.51 -2.07 -12.50
C ARG A 192 1.18 -0.72 -12.79
N SER A 193 2.44 -0.72 -13.23
CA SER A 193 3.15 0.55 -13.54
C SER A 193 2.61 1.25 -14.77
N VAL A 194 2.09 0.50 -15.75
CA VAL A 194 1.46 1.08 -16.96
C VAL A 194 0.06 1.61 -16.68
N ARG A 195 -0.65 1.06 -15.70
CA ARG A 195 -2.00 1.49 -15.34
C ARG A 195 -1.95 2.67 -14.38
N TRP A 196 -2.39 3.83 -14.85
CA TRP A 196 -2.36 5.09 -14.10
C TRP A 196 -3.18 5.02 -12.78
N GLU A 197 -4.21 4.19 -12.69
CA GLU A 197 -5.02 3.97 -11.48
C GLU A 197 -4.21 3.46 -10.28
N PHE A 198 -3.00 2.92 -10.53
CA PHE A 198 -2.07 2.44 -9.50
C PHE A 198 -0.83 3.34 -9.35
N TRP A 199 -0.77 4.47 -10.04
CA TRP A 199 0.37 5.36 -9.91
C TRP A 199 0.48 5.95 -8.50
N PRO A 200 1.69 6.27 -8.05
CA PRO A 200 1.88 6.97 -6.79
C PRO A 200 1.09 8.28 -6.79
N MET A 201 0.45 8.58 -5.66
CA MET A 201 -0.39 9.78 -5.49
C MET A 201 0.32 11.07 -5.92
N TRP A 202 1.60 11.22 -5.54
CA TRP A 202 2.38 12.42 -5.87
C TRP A 202 2.54 12.62 -7.39
N LEU A 203 2.61 11.53 -8.18
CA LEU A 203 2.71 11.59 -9.63
C LEU A 203 1.34 11.87 -10.26
N PHE A 204 0.32 11.12 -9.87
CA PHE A 204 -1.04 11.26 -10.41
C PHE A 204 -1.66 12.62 -10.09
N TYR A 205 -1.46 13.13 -8.86
CA TYR A 205 -2.05 14.41 -8.46
C TYR A 205 -1.22 15.65 -8.82
N ALA A 206 -0.02 15.52 -9.38
CA ALA A 206 0.81 16.69 -9.75
C ALA A 206 0.06 17.67 -10.68
N PRO A 207 -0.59 17.25 -11.79
CA PRO A 207 -1.37 18.16 -12.63
C PRO A 207 -2.59 18.76 -11.91
N VAL A 208 -3.24 17.98 -11.03
CA VAL A 208 -4.36 18.46 -10.20
C VAL A 208 -3.89 19.53 -9.22
N GLY A 209 -2.71 19.34 -8.60
CA GLY A 209 -2.08 20.34 -7.72
C GLY A 209 -1.83 21.66 -8.44
N ILE A 210 -1.31 21.61 -9.66
CA ILE A 210 -1.11 22.83 -10.50
C ILE A 210 -2.47 23.49 -10.77
N TRP A 211 -3.51 22.72 -11.10
CA TRP A 211 -4.85 23.24 -11.32
C TRP A 211 -5.43 23.89 -10.05
N VAL A 212 -5.26 23.27 -8.90
CA VAL A 212 -5.70 23.81 -7.60
C VAL A 212 -4.96 25.12 -7.28
N LEU A 213 -3.66 25.24 -7.58
CA LEU A 213 -2.90 26.48 -7.41
C LEU A 213 -3.42 27.60 -8.35
N TYR A 214 -3.74 27.25 -9.60
CA TYR A 214 -4.41 28.19 -10.52
C TYR A 214 -5.75 28.66 -9.96
N LEU A 215 -6.59 27.75 -9.47
CA LEU A 215 -7.88 28.09 -8.85
C LEU A 215 -7.70 28.94 -7.60
N ALA A 216 -6.70 28.64 -6.76
CA ALA A 216 -6.36 29.42 -5.59
C ALA A 216 -6.01 30.86 -5.93
N SER A 217 -5.24 31.07 -7.01
CA SER A 217 -4.95 32.41 -7.53
C SER A 217 -6.21 33.12 -8.02
N ARG A 218 -7.00 32.43 -8.87
CA ARG A 218 -8.24 32.97 -9.45
C ARG A 218 -9.28 33.37 -8.39
N TYR A 219 -9.41 32.57 -7.34
CA TYR A 219 -10.40 32.80 -6.25
C TYR A 219 -9.79 33.43 -4.99
N ARG A 220 -8.58 34.02 -5.11
CA ARG A 220 -7.91 34.82 -4.06
C ARG A 220 -7.71 34.07 -2.75
N GLY A 221 -7.26 32.82 -2.80
CA GLY A 221 -6.86 32.04 -1.63
C GLY A 221 -7.01 30.54 -1.78
N LEU A 222 -5.99 29.82 -1.35
CA LEU A 222 -6.01 28.36 -1.30
C LEU A 222 -7.12 27.85 -0.36
N SER A 223 -7.33 28.53 0.76
CA SER A 223 -8.35 28.16 1.74
C SER A 223 -9.78 28.41 1.28
N THR A 224 -10.02 29.02 0.10
CA THR A 224 -11.39 29.23 -0.42
C THR A 224 -12.20 27.94 -0.48
N MET A 225 -11.56 26.81 -0.75
CA MET A 225 -12.21 25.49 -0.76
C MET A 225 -12.84 25.11 0.60
N THR A 226 -12.31 25.61 1.71
CA THR A 226 -12.85 25.30 3.05
C THR A 226 -14.22 25.94 3.31
N ALA A 227 -14.58 26.97 2.55
CA ALA A 227 -15.92 27.56 2.58
C ALA A 227 -16.91 26.85 1.66
N ALA A 228 -16.52 25.77 0.97
CA ALA A 228 -17.44 25.05 0.11
C ALA A 228 -18.56 24.37 0.88
N ASN A 229 -18.30 23.92 2.12
CA ASN A 229 -19.30 23.36 3.03
C ASN A 229 -19.25 24.08 4.38
N PRO A 230 -19.91 25.22 4.56
CA PRO A 230 -19.91 25.93 5.85
C PRO A 230 -20.45 25.12 7.03
N GLY A 231 -21.29 24.11 6.78
CA GLY A 231 -21.84 23.20 7.79
C GLY A 231 -20.86 22.16 8.33
N ILE A 232 -19.72 21.94 7.64
CA ILE A 232 -18.70 21.00 8.05
C ILE A 232 -17.47 21.78 8.54
N PRO A 233 -16.85 21.41 9.68
CA PRO A 233 -15.61 22.02 10.13
C PRO A 233 -14.54 22.03 9.03
N ASP A 234 -13.93 23.19 8.81
CA ASP A 234 -12.91 23.42 7.79
C ASP A 234 -13.33 22.94 6.36
N GLY A 235 -14.66 22.89 6.09
CA GLY A 235 -15.25 22.47 4.82
C GLY A 235 -15.22 20.97 4.55
N GLY A 236 -14.78 20.14 5.50
CA GLY A 236 -14.51 18.73 5.29
C GLY A 236 -13.24 18.53 4.47
N THR A 237 -12.15 19.22 4.83
CA THR A 237 -10.88 19.12 4.12
C THR A 237 -9.96 18.04 4.71
N VAL A 238 -9.83 17.99 6.02
CA VAL A 238 -8.97 17.03 6.75
C VAL A 238 -9.42 16.91 8.20
N GLY A 239 -9.51 15.69 8.71
CA GLY A 239 -9.68 15.45 10.15
C GLY A 239 -11.09 15.63 10.68
N GLU A 240 -12.08 15.64 9.81
CA GLU A 240 -13.48 15.69 10.20
C GLU A 240 -13.94 14.40 10.90
N SER A 241 -14.82 14.57 11.91
CA SER A 241 -15.50 13.46 12.58
C SER A 241 -16.58 12.87 11.67
N LYS A 242 -16.50 11.56 11.41
CA LYS A 242 -17.54 10.83 10.67
C LYS A 242 -18.86 10.81 11.42
N PHE A 243 -18.79 10.64 12.73
CA PHE A 243 -19.97 10.63 13.58
C PHE A 243 -20.71 11.96 13.55
N ASP A 244 -19.98 13.09 13.73
CA ASP A 244 -20.58 14.41 13.70
C ASP A 244 -21.22 14.76 12.35
N ILE A 245 -20.62 14.31 11.25
CA ILE A 245 -21.17 14.52 9.90
C ILE A 245 -22.42 13.67 9.69
N LEU A 246 -22.38 12.38 10.02
CA LEU A 246 -23.52 11.48 9.85
C LEU A 246 -24.71 11.88 10.73
N SER A 247 -24.47 12.39 11.95
CA SER A 247 -25.51 12.84 12.88
C SER A 247 -26.33 14.03 12.36
N LYS A 248 -25.83 14.77 11.35
CA LYS A 248 -26.52 15.91 10.72
C LYS A 248 -27.39 15.51 9.53
N LEU A 249 -27.31 14.26 9.09
CA LEU A 249 -28.13 13.74 8.02
C LEU A 249 -29.45 13.16 8.54
N PRO A 250 -30.50 13.08 7.71
CA PRO A 250 -31.76 12.45 8.10
C PRO A 250 -31.54 11.01 8.57
N ALA A 251 -32.06 10.66 9.74
CA ALA A 251 -31.85 9.38 10.39
C ALA A 251 -32.33 8.16 9.57
N ASP A 252 -33.33 8.38 8.71
CA ASP A 252 -33.87 7.35 7.81
C ASP A 252 -32.97 7.04 6.60
N SER A 253 -31.94 7.83 6.41
CA SER A 253 -31.03 7.73 5.25
C SER A 253 -29.62 7.26 5.64
N VAL A 254 -29.29 7.21 6.94
CA VAL A 254 -27.97 6.82 7.42
C VAL A 254 -28.01 5.50 8.18
N ILE A 255 -26.90 4.76 8.14
CA ILE A 255 -26.71 3.65 9.07
C ILE A 255 -26.56 4.22 10.47
N PRO A 256 -27.35 3.76 11.47
CA PRO A 256 -27.22 4.20 12.85
C PRO A 256 -25.76 4.05 13.32
N SER A 257 -25.28 5.00 14.11
CA SER A 257 -23.89 5.05 14.53
C SER A 257 -23.80 5.39 16.03
N ALA A 258 -22.83 4.79 16.73
CA ALA A 258 -22.44 5.14 18.07
C ALA A 258 -20.97 5.55 18.11
N LEU A 259 -20.66 6.61 18.88
CA LEU A 259 -19.28 7.08 19.07
C LEU A 259 -18.75 6.56 20.41
N ILE A 260 -17.64 5.84 20.35
CA ILE A 260 -16.92 5.35 21.53
C ILE A 260 -15.71 6.23 21.76
N SER A 261 -15.77 7.02 22.82
CA SER A 261 -14.68 7.93 23.21
C SER A 261 -13.42 7.16 23.63
N PRO A 262 -12.24 7.81 23.60
CA PRO A 262 -11.01 7.25 24.16
C PRO A 262 -11.16 6.88 25.65
N GLY A 263 -10.35 5.94 26.14
CA GLY A 263 -10.35 5.46 27.52
C GLY A 263 -9.75 4.07 27.66
N ASP A 264 -9.92 3.47 28.82
CA ASP A 264 -9.50 2.09 29.06
C ASP A 264 -10.21 1.12 28.11
N ALA A 265 -9.48 0.13 27.61
CA ALA A 265 -10.00 -0.79 26.61
C ALA A 265 -11.19 -1.61 27.14
N SER A 266 -11.16 -2.03 28.39
CA SER A 266 -12.24 -2.81 29.03
C SER A 266 -13.51 -1.99 29.22
N GLU A 267 -13.38 -0.72 29.64
CA GLU A 267 -14.52 0.20 29.74
C GLU A 267 -15.12 0.52 28.37
N ARG A 268 -14.27 0.66 27.35
CA ARG A 268 -14.74 0.88 25.97
C ARG A 268 -15.51 -0.31 25.42
N VAL A 269 -15.03 -1.54 25.69
CA VAL A 269 -15.75 -2.76 25.32
C VAL A 269 -17.13 -2.80 26.02
N ALA A 270 -17.18 -2.50 27.32
CA ALA A 270 -18.45 -2.49 28.06
C ALA A 270 -19.44 -1.45 27.45
N ARG A 271 -18.96 -0.25 27.14
CA ARG A 271 -19.77 0.80 26.45
C ARG A 271 -20.28 0.37 25.07
N VAL A 272 -19.47 -0.36 24.30
CA VAL A 272 -19.94 -0.89 23.01
C VAL A 272 -21.07 -1.89 23.24
N LEU A 273 -20.89 -2.86 24.15
CA LEU A 273 -21.89 -3.90 24.41
C LEU A 273 -23.21 -3.31 24.96
N GLU A 274 -23.12 -2.37 25.89
CA GLU A 274 -24.29 -1.65 26.41
C GLU A 274 -24.99 -0.86 25.28
N GLY A 275 -24.21 -0.24 24.38
CA GLY A 275 -24.74 0.45 23.21
C GLY A 275 -25.42 -0.49 22.22
N LEU A 276 -24.86 -1.68 21.97
CA LEU A 276 -25.48 -2.70 21.11
C LEU A 276 -26.81 -3.17 21.70
N ASP A 277 -26.83 -3.53 22.99
CA ASP A 277 -28.03 -4.00 23.69
C ASP A 277 -29.14 -2.93 23.70
N SER A 278 -28.80 -1.69 24.10
CA SER A 278 -29.74 -0.59 24.16
C SER A 278 -30.33 -0.18 22.80
N ALA A 279 -29.55 -0.32 21.72
CA ALA A 279 -29.97 -0.01 20.36
C ALA A 279 -30.61 -1.21 19.64
N GLY A 280 -30.59 -2.41 20.22
CA GLY A 280 -31.06 -3.64 19.61
C GLY A 280 -30.22 -4.03 18.39
N TRP A 281 -28.91 -3.81 18.42
CA TRP A 281 -28.02 -4.16 17.31
C TRP A 281 -27.36 -5.53 17.53
N ASP A 282 -27.53 -6.39 16.56
CA ASP A 282 -26.90 -7.71 16.55
C ASP A 282 -25.55 -7.69 15.81
N PHE A 283 -24.71 -8.69 16.09
CA PHE A 283 -23.53 -8.96 15.28
C PHE A 283 -23.90 -9.43 13.86
N PRO A 284 -23.10 -9.11 12.86
CA PRO A 284 -21.82 -8.37 12.92
C PRO A 284 -22.01 -6.86 12.96
N VAL A 285 -21.04 -6.16 13.57
CA VAL A 285 -20.95 -4.70 13.56
C VAL A 285 -19.63 -4.23 12.92
N VAL A 286 -19.63 -3.02 12.37
CA VAL A 286 -18.45 -2.40 11.80
C VAL A 286 -17.85 -1.43 12.82
N LEU A 287 -16.56 -1.59 13.09
CA LEU A 287 -15.73 -0.65 13.86
C LEU A 287 -14.85 0.13 12.90
N LYS A 288 -14.80 1.44 13.05
CA LYS A 288 -13.92 2.30 12.25
C LYS A 288 -13.45 3.50 13.06
N PRO A 289 -12.22 4.01 12.85
CA PRO A 289 -11.79 5.26 13.48
C PRO A 289 -12.72 6.41 13.08
N ASP A 290 -13.09 7.25 14.03
CA ASP A 290 -13.95 8.42 13.75
C ASP A 290 -13.26 9.38 12.77
N VAL A 291 -11.97 9.64 13.00
CA VAL A 291 -11.11 10.39 12.08
C VAL A 291 -10.19 9.41 11.34
N GLY A 292 -10.22 9.40 10.03
CA GLY A 292 -9.40 8.52 9.21
C GLY A 292 -9.89 8.49 7.76
N GLN A 293 -9.03 8.05 6.85
CA GLN A 293 -9.31 8.04 5.42
C GLN A 293 -8.99 6.69 4.78
N ARG A 294 -9.51 6.46 3.58
CA ARG A 294 -9.20 5.33 2.70
C ARG A 294 -9.49 3.95 3.29
N GLY A 295 -10.48 3.88 4.19
CA GLY A 295 -10.86 2.62 4.80
C GLY A 295 -9.82 2.04 5.77
N ALA A 296 -8.85 2.84 6.23
CA ALA A 296 -7.87 2.40 7.21
C ALA A 296 -8.57 2.10 8.56
N GLY A 297 -8.25 0.95 9.14
CA GLY A 297 -8.79 0.54 10.42
C GLY A 297 -10.27 0.13 10.40
N VAL A 298 -10.88 -0.16 9.26
CA VAL A 298 -12.24 -0.69 9.19
C VAL A 298 -12.24 -2.18 9.52
N LYS A 299 -12.98 -2.56 10.55
CA LYS A 299 -13.06 -3.95 11.05
C LYS A 299 -14.50 -4.43 11.15
N LEU A 300 -14.79 -5.62 10.62
CA LEU A 300 -16.04 -6.32 10.86
C LEU A 300 -15.91 -7.20 12.10
N ALA A 301 -16.52 -6.78 13.19
CA ALA A 301 -16.56 -7.57 14.41
C ALA A 301 -17.77 -8.52 14.38
N ARG A 302 -17.51 -9.80 14.52
CA ARG A 302 -18.51 -10.87 14.58
C ARG A 302 -18.76 -11.36 15.99
N SER A 303 -17.93 -10.90 16.93
CA SER A 303 -17.96 -11.32 18.32
C SER A 303 -17.45 -10.20 19.24
N MET A 304 -17.73 -10.35 20.53
CA MET A 304 -17.16 -9.50 21.58
C MET A 304 -15.62 -9.57 21.59
N ALA A 305 -15.04 -10.73 21.29
CA ALA A 305 -13.58 -10.89 21.24
C ALA A 305 -12.95 -10.05 20.13
N ASP A 306 -13.63 -9.89 18.99
CA ASP A 306 -13.17 -9.02 17.90
C ASP A 306 -13.17 -7.55 18.32
N ILE A 307 -14.22 -7.11 19.04
CA ILE A 307 -14.32 -5.76 19.60
C ILE A 307 -13.18 -5.50 20.58
N ALA A 308 -12.95 -6.42 21.52
CA ALA A 308 -11.89 -6.30 22.53
C ALA A 308 -10.51 -6.22 21.89
N THR A 309 -10.25 -7.07 20.89
CA THR A 309 -8.99 -7.07 20.12
C THR A 309 -8.80 -5.74 19.40
N TYR A 310 -9.83 -5.22 18.74
CA TYR A 310 -9.75 -3.97 18.01
C TYR A 310 -9.50 -2.77 18.95
N LEU A 311 -10.27 -2.66 20.04
CA LEU A 311 -10.16 -1.55 20.99
C LEU A 311 -8.87 -1.56 21.80
N SER A 312 -8.19 -2.71 21.93
CA SER A 312 -6.85 -2.78 22.53
C SER A 312 -5.74 -2.20 21.60
N GLN A 313 -6.00 -2.13 20.28
CA GLN A 313 -5.05 -1.64 19.28
C GLN A 313 -5.31 -0.19 18.85
N VAL A 314 -6.55 0.31 19.03
CA VAL A 314 -6.99 1.63 18.58
C VAL A 314 -7.37 2.48 19.78
N ALA A 315 -6.52 3.46 20.12
CA ALA A 315 -6.76 4.38 21.23
C ALA A 315 -7.71 5.53 20.87
N ASP A 316 -7.79 5.91 19.58
CA ASP A 316 -8.60 7.01 19.07
C ASP A 316 -10.11 6.76 19.23
N PRO A 317 -10.95 7.79 19.07
CA PRO A 317 -12.40 7.63 19.00
C PRO A 317 -12.81 6.66 17.89
N VAL A 318 -13.75 5.76 18.18
CA VAL A 318 -14.22 4.72 17.26
C VAL A 318 -15.70 4.87 17.01
N VAL A 319 -16.10 4.85 15.76
CA VAL A 319 -17.51 4.76 15.34
C VAL A 319 -17.88 3.29 15.21
N VAL A 320 -18.99 2.91 15.83
CA VAL A 320 -19.61 1.58 15.74
C VAL A 320 -20.90 1.70 14.93
N GLN A 321 -21.09 0.81 13.97
CA GLN A 321 -22.28 0.75 13.11
C GLN A 321 -22.74 -0.69 12.94
N PRO A 322 -24.04 -0.99 12.87
CA PRO A 322 -24.52 -2.30 12.41
C PRO A 322 -24.03 -2.54 10.97
N TYR A 323 -23.68 -3.79 10.68
CA TYR A 323 -23.24 -4.16 9.34
C TYR A 323 -24.43 -4.21 8.38
N HIS A 324 -24.38 -3.43 7.30
CA HIS A 324 -25.37 -3.51 6.24
C HIS A 324 -24.97 -4.64 5.26
N PRO A 325 -25.77 -5.71 5.15
CA PRO A 325 -25.39 -6.89 4.37
C PRO A 325 -25.55 -6.70 2.85
N GLY A 326 -26.18 -5.60 2.43
CA GLY A 326 -26.50 -5.35 1.02
C GLY A 326 -25.29 -5.57 0.13
N PRO A 327 -25.41 -6.28 -1.02
CA PRO A 327 -24.27 -6.67 -1.82
C PRO A 327 -23.63 -5.49 -2.56
N PHE A 328 -24.35 -4.37 -2.66
CA PHE A 328 -23.98 -3.24 -3.50
C PHE A 328 -23.52 -2.05 -2.67
N GLU A 329 -22.56 -1.29 -3.20
CA GLU A 329 -22.12 -0.02 -2.63
C GLU A 329 -21.83 0.96 -3.77
N ALA A 330 -22.29 2.21 -3.62
CA ALA A 330 -22.03 3.30 -4.56
C ALA A 330 -21.44 4.52 -3.86
N GLY A 331 -20.48 5.17 -4.53
CA GLY A 331 -20.01 6.51 -4.15
C GLY A 331 -20.70 7.56 -5.00
N VAL A 332 -21.65 8.31 -4.41
CA VAL A 332 -22.44 9.33 -5.12
C VAL A 332 -21.85 10.70 -4.88
N PHE A 333 -21.22 11.30 -5.90
CA PHE A 333 -20.68 12.65 -5.82
C PHE A 333 -21.75 13.68 -6.16
N TYR A 334 -22.11 14.49 -5.16
CA TYR A 334 -23.16 15.50 -5.24
C TYR A 334 -22.55 16.90 -5.20
N TYR A 335 -23.22 17.86 -5.85
CA TYR A 335 -22.97 19.29 -5.68
C TYR A 335 -24.23 20.13 -5.83
N ARG A 336 -24.30 21.25 -5.11
CA ARG A 336 -25.30 22.29 -5.24
C ARG A 336 -24.61 23.66 -5.23
N ARG A 337 -24.97 24.52 -6.18
CA ARG A 337 -24.44 25.88 -6.18
C ARG A 337 -25.20 26.75 -5.17
N PRO A 338 -24.53 27.61 -4.39
CA PRO A 338 -25.22 28.57 -3.53
C PRO A 338 -26.20 29.43 -4.33
N GLY A 339 -27.40 29.61 -3.80
CA GLY A 339 -28.51 30.29 -4.48
C GLY A 339 -29.32 29.42 -5.45
N CYS A 340 -28.87 28.22 -5.79
CA CYS A 340 -29.68 27.26 -6.56
C CYS A 340 -30.61 26.46 -5.63
N PRO A 341 -31.89 26.27 -6.02
CA PRO A 341 -32.86 25.54 -5.19
C PRO A 341 -32.58 24.05 -5.14
N THR A 342 -31.94 23.48 -6.17
CA THR A 342 -31.63 22.06 -6.29
C THR A 342 -30.18 21.82 -6.65
N GLY A 343 -29.65 20.69 -6.19
CA GLY A 343 -28.34 20.21 -6.55
C GLY A 343 -28.39 19.13 -7.64
N ARG A 344 -27.24 18.55 -7.93
CA ARG A 344 -27.04 17.56 -9.00
C ARG A 344 -26.05 16.48 -8.57
N ILE A 345 -26.24 15.28 -9.09
CA ILE A 345 -25.23 14.23 -9.03
C ILE A 345 -24.18 14.51 -10.13
N LEU A 346 -22.92 14.69 -9.73
CA LEU A 346 -21.81 14.86 -10.68
C LEU A 346 -21.39 13.53 -11.29
N SER A 347 -21.31 12.49 -10.45
CA SER A 347 -20.91 11.14 -10.83
C SER A 347 -21.36 10.12 -9.80
N ILE A 348 -21.47 8.87 -10.22
CA ILE A 348 -21.61 7.72 -9.33
C ILE A 348 -20.43 6.77 -9.60
N THR A 349 -19.81 6.28 -8.55
CA THR A 349 -18.87 5.16 -8.57
C THR A 349 -19.63 3.92 -8.17
N ASP A 350 -19.74 2.95 -9.06
CA ASP A 350 -20.26 1.62 -8.74
C ASP A 350 -19.12 0.76 -8.20
N LYS A 351 -19.25 0.28 -6.94
CA LYS A 351 -18.18 -0.39 -6.21
C LYS A 351 -18.42 -1.90 -6.19
N HIS A 352 -17.47 -2.65 -6.76
CA HIS A 352 -17.50 -4.11 -6.81
C HIS A 352 -16.46 -4.70 -5.87
N PHE A 353 -16.93 -5.37 -4.82
CA PHE A 353 -16.06 -6.00 -3.84
C PHE A 353 -15.30 -7.18 -4.43
N PRO A 354 -14.01 -7.38 -4.07
CA PRO A 354 -13.21 -8.47 -4.59
C PRO A 354 -13.66 -9.79 -3.96
N VAL A 355 -13.96 -10.78 -4.79
CA VAL A 355 -14.38 -12.12 -4.38
C VAL A 355 -13.68 -13.15 -5.25
N VAL A 356 -13.01 -14.14 -4.65
CA VAL A 356 -12.56 -15.34 -5.38
C VAL A 356 -13.59 -16.44 -5.27
N VAL A 357 -13.69 -17.24 -6.33
CA VAL A 357 -14.58 -18.39 -6.41
C VAL A 357 -13.72 -19.64 -6.53
N GLY A 358 -13.92 -20.60 -5.65
CA GLY A 358 -13.22 -21.88 -5.65
C GLY A 358 -13.50 -22.67 -6.92
N ASP A 359 -12.46 -23.35 -7.39
CA ASP A 359 -12.51 -24.31 -8.50
C ASP A 359 -12.37 -25.78 -8.00
N GLY A 360 -12.24 -25.99 -6.70
CA GLY A 360 -12.01 -27.28 -6.08
C GLY A 360 -10.57 -27.80 -6.19
N LEU A 361 -9.65 -27.04 -6.76
CA LEU A 361 -8.28 -27.46 -7.06
C LEU A 361 -7.22 -26.45 -6.62
N SER A 362 -7.46 -25.16 -6.85
CA SER A 362 -6.51 -24.10 -6.60
C SER A 362 -6.58 -23.60 -5.16
N THR A 363 -5.44 -23.26 -4.59
CA THR A 363 -5.37 -22.57 -3.30
C THR A 363 -5.88 -21.14 -3.41
N VAL A 364 -6.23 -20.53 -2.28
CA VAL A 364 -6.62 -19.11 -2.21
C VAL A 364 -5.53 -18.22 -2.81
N GLU A 365 -4.25 -18.48 -2.53
CA GLU A 365 -3.14 -17.73 -3.12
C GLU A 365 -3.12 -17.86 -4.64
N GLU A 366 -3.28 -19.07 -5.17
CA GLU A 366 -3.30 -19.32 -6.62
C GLU A 366 -4.49 -18.63 -7.30
N LEU A 367 -5.67 -18.67 -6.70
CA LEU A 367 -6.86 -17.97 -7.21
C LEU A 367 -6.62 -16.46 -7.29
N ILE A 368 -6.00 -15.86 -6.27
CA ILE A 368 -5.63 -14.42 -6.27
C ILE A 368 -4.65 -14.10 -7.40
N TRP A 369 -3.56 -14.87 -7.52
CA TRP A 369 -2.52 -14.61 -8.52
C TRP A 369 -2.95 -14.92 -9.97
N ASN A 370 -3.85 -15.86 -10.16
CA ASN A 370 -4.38 -16.22 -11.49
C ASN A 370 -5.46 -15.22 -11.95
N HIS A 371 -6.13 -14.51 -11.05
CA HIS A 371 -7.15 -13.56 -11.42
C HIS A 371 -6.53 -12.30 -12.08
N PRO A 372 -6.99 -11.89 -13.28
CA PRO A 372 -6.35 -10.82 -14.08
C PRO A 372 -6.34 -9.46 -13.38
N ARG A 373 -7.32 -9.18 -12.52
CA ARG A 373 -7.41 -7.94 -11.74
C ARG A 373 -6.71 -8.06 -10.38
N TYR A 374 -6.98 -9.13 -9.61
CA TYR A 374 -6.51 -9.24 -8.23
C TYR A 374 -5.00 -9.41 -8.15
N ARG A 375 -4.34 -10.04 -9.14
CA ARG A 375 -2.86 -10.10 -9.21
C ARG A 375 -2.17 -8.75 -9.18
N LEU A 376 -2.86 -7.64 -9.57
CA LEU A 376 -2.28 -6.30 -9.55
C LEU A 376 -2.17 -5.74 -8.12
N GLN A 377 -2.94 -6.27 -7.19
CA GLN A 377 -2.97 -5.92 -5.77
C GLN A 377 -2.80 -7.16 -4.87
N ALA A 378 -2.22 -8.24 -5.41
CA ALA A 378 -2.10 -9.52 -4.73
C ALA A 378 -1.41 -9.40 -3.37
N ASP A 379 -0.38 -8.54 -3.26
CA ASP A 379 0.31 -8.33 -1.98
C ASP A 379 -0.65 -7.88 -0.86
N THR A 380 -1.65 -7.05 -1.17
CA THR A 380 -2.68 -6.60 -0.21
C THR A 380 -3.57 -7.76 0.24
N PHE A 381 -4.02 -8.58 -0.71
CA PHE A 381 -4.90 -9.71 -0.42
C PHE A 381 -4.16 -10.82 0.33
N VAL A 382 -2.93 -11.12 -0.09
CA VAL A 382 -2.08 -12.13 0.56
C VAL A 382 -1.79 -11.76 2.01
N MET A 383 -1.44 -10.50 2.29
CA MET A 383 -1.22 -10.04 3.67
C MET A 383 -2.48 -10.17 4.55
N ARG A 384 -3.66 -9.89 3.99
CA ARG A 384 -4.95 -9.98 4.71
C ARG A 384 -5.35 -11.40 5.04
N HIS A 385 -5.01 -12.36 4.17
CA HIS A 385 -5.48 -13.73 4.25
C HIS A 385 -4.38 -14.76 4.59
N VAL A 386 -3.28 -14.32 5.22
CA VAL A 386 -2.11 -15.18 5.56
C VAL A 386 -2.52 -16.53 6.16
N GLY A 387 -3.54 -16.56 7.02
CA GLY A 387 -3.97 -17.79 7.72
C GLY A 387 -4.69 -18.83 6.84
N ILE A 388 -5.11 -18.47 5.61
CA ILE A 388 -5.93 -19.34 4.75
C ILE A 388 -5.42 -19.43 3.32
N LEU A 389 -4.22 -18.93 3.03
CA LEU A 389 -3.66 -18.88 1.67
C LEU A 389 -3.52 -20.26 1.02
N GLU A 390 -3.15 -21.27 1.81
CA GLU A 390 -2.96 -22.65 1.35
C GLU A 390 -4.28 -23.46 1.29
N ARG A 391 -5.38 -22.87 1.76
CA ARG A 391 -6.69 -23.53 1.70
C ARG A 391 -7.14 -23.64 0.25
N VAL A 392 -7.61 -24.84 -0.14
CA VAL A 392 -8.35 -25.07 -1.37
C VAL A 392 -9.82 -24.82 -1.10
N LEU A 393 -10.44 -23.93 -1.86
CA LEU A 393 -11.88 -23.67 -1.75
C LEU A 393 -12.66 -24.71 -2.53
N ASP A 394 -13.81 -25.12 -2.01
CA ASP A 394 -14.72 -26.01 -2.73
C ASP A 394 -15.19 -25.35 -4.04
N SER A 395 -15.54 -26.19 -5.02
CA SER A 395 -16.04 -25.67 -6.30
C SER A 395 -17.31 -24.84 -6.10
N GLY A 396 -17.27 -23.58 -6.53
CA GLY A 396 -18.34 -22.60 -6.34
C GLY A 396 -18.34 -21.90 -4.97
N GLU A 397 -17.49 -22.27 -4.03
CA GLU A 397 -17.34 -21.55 -2.76
C GLU A 397 -16.85 -20.13 -3.01
N ARG A 398 -17.51 -19.14 -2.41
CA ARG A 398 -17.17 -17.71 -2.58
C ARG A 398 -16.47 -17.17 -1.34
N LEU A 399 -15.24 -16.69 -1.51
CA LEU A 399 -14.47 -16.05 -0.45
C LEU A 399 -14.31 -14.56 -0.76
N PRO A 400 -14.92 -13.65 0.03
CA PRO A 400 -14.65 -12.22 -0.07
C PRO A 400 -13.19 -11.91 0.32
N LEU A 401 -12.50 -11.12 -0.50
CA LEU A 401 -11.12 -10.69 -0.24
C LEU A 401 -11.03 -9.33 0.47
N GLY A 402 -12.17 -8.66 0.69
CA GLY A 402 -12.26 -7.40 1.42
C GLY A 402 -13.70 -6.90 1.48
N ILE A 403 -14.02 -6.16 2.53
CA ILE A 403 -15.34 -5.59 2.78
C ILE A 403 -15.35 -4.06 2.72
N ALA A 404 -14.18 -3.43 2.71
CA ALA A 404 -14.06 -1.98 2.61
C ALA A 404 -14.20 -1.53 1.14
N GLY A 405 -15.15 -0.66 0.85
CA GLY A 405 -15.41 -0.12 -0.48
C GLY A 405 -14.33 0.88 -0.93
N ASN A 406 -13.05 0.46 -0.90
CA ASN A 406 -11.90 1.30 -1.22
C ASN A 406 -11.02 0.67 -2.31
N HIS A 407 -10.66 1.47 -3.33
CA HIS A 407 -9.81 1.06 -4.43
C HIS A 407 -8.43 0.56 -3.97
N CYS A 408 -7.81 1.24 -3.01
CA CYS A 408 -6.51 0.83 -2.45
C CYS A 408 -6.58 -0.51 -1.69
N GLN A 409 -7.78 -0.92 -1.25
CA GLN A 409 -8.05 -2.17 -0.56
C GLN A 409 -8.48 -3.31 -1.51
N GLY A 410 -8.55 -3.04 -2.82
CA GLY A 410 -8.82 -4.04 -3.84
C GLY A 410 -10.21 -3.96 -4.48
N THR A 411 -11.10 -3.10 -4.01
CA THR A 411 -12.43 -2.90 -4.61
C THR A 411 -12.29 -2.33 -6.02
N LEU A 412 -12.97 -2.93 -6.98
CA LEU A 412 -13.05 -2.43 -8.34
C LEU A 412 -14.08 -1.29 -8.39
N PHE A 413 -13.67 -0.15 -8.94
CA PHE A 413 -14.53 0.98 -9.17
C PHE A 413 -14.88 1.08 -10.64
N LEU A 414 -16.17 1.15 -10.93
CA LEU A 414 -16.70 1.34 -12.29
C LEU A 414 -17.48 2.64 -12.37
N ASP A 415 -17.62 3.17 -13.58
CA ASP A 415 -18.47 4.33 -13.82
C ASP A 415 -19.95 3.95 -13.69
N GLY A 416 -20.56 4.39 -12.59
CA GLY A 416 -21.96 4.15 -12.24
C GLY A 416 -22.95 5.12 -12.88
N ARG A 417 -22.62 5.75 -14.01
CA ARG A 417 -23.49 6.71 -14.70
C ARG A 417 -24.87 6.14 -15.00
N HIS A 418 -24.96 4.84 -15.28
CA HIS A 418 -26.22 4.13 -15.55
C HIS A 418 -27.17 4.05 -14.35
N LEU A 419 -26.68 4.33 -13.15
CA LEU A 419 -27.47 4.36 -11.91
C LEU A 419 -28.13 5.73 -11.68
N ILE A 420 -27.73 6.77 -12.40
CA ILE A 420 -28.29 8.12 -12.24
C ILE A 420 -29.69 8.17 -12.83
N THR A 421 -30.68 8.46 -12.00
CA THR A 421 -32.05 8.70 -12.38
C THR A 421 -32.55 10.01 -11.75
N PRO A 422 -33.61 10.64 -12.31
CA PRO A 422 -34.22 11.81 -11.68
C PRO A 422 -34.69 11.55 -10.24
N ALA A 423 -35.23 10.37 -9.95
CA ALA A 423 -35.72 10.00 -8.62
C ALA A 423 -34.57 9.88 -7.61
N LEU A 424 -33.47 9.22 -8.01
CA LEU A 424 -32.27 9.15 -7.15
C LEU A 424 -31.65 10.53 -6.92
N GLU A 425 -31.59 11.36 -7.97
CA GLU A 425 -31.04 12.72 -7.86
C GLU A 425 -31.89 13.59 -6.91
N GLU A 426 -33.23 13.53 -7.01
CA GLU A 426 -34.14 14.21 -6.10
C GLU A 426 -34.00 13.76 -4.65
N ARG A 427 -33.88 12.43 -4.42
CA ARG A 427 -33.70 11.88 -3.07
C ARG A 427 -32.37 12.32 -2.46
N ILE A 428 -31.27 12.24 -3.20
CA ILE A 428 -29.94 12.68 -2.75
C ILE A 428 -29.92 14.19 -2.50
N ASP A 429 -30.56 14.98 -3.36
CA ASP A 429 -30.70 16.44 -3.15
C ASP A 429 -31.47 16.75 -1.87
N GLY A 430 -32.57 16.03 -1.61
CA GLY A 430 -33.35 16.17 -0.38
C GLY A 430 -32.51 15.88 0.87
N ILE A 431 -31.75 14.80 0.87
CA ILE A 431 -30.84 14.43 1.97
C ILE A 431 -29.74 15.48 2.15
N ALA A 432 -29.10 15.90 1.05
CA ALA A 432 -28.03 16.90 1.10
C ALA A 432 -28.51 18.27 1.60
N ARG A 433 -29.73 18.66 1.26
CA ARG A 433 -30.33 19.93 1.70
C ARG A 433 -30.78 19.92 3.16
N ALA A 434 -31.10 18.77 3.71
CA ALA A 434 -31.39 18.62 5.14
C ALA A 434 -30.17 18.88 6.02
N PHE A 435 -28.96 18.72 5.44
CA PHE A 435 -27.72 19.12 6.13
C PHE A 435 -27.41 20.60 5.82
N ASP A 436 -27.75 21.48 6.74
CA ASP A 436 -27.51 22.92 6.57
C ASP A 436 -26.02 23.22 6.34
N GLY A 437 -25.74 24.04 5.32
CA GLY A 437 -24.38 24.40 4.93
C GLY A 437 -23.59 23.30 4.20
N PHE A 438 -24.22 22.23 3.75
CA PHE A 438 -23.60 21.24 2.86
C PHE A 438 -23.92 21.54 1.40
N TYR A 439 -22.90 21.59 0.54
CA TYR A 439 -23.03 21.93 -0.87
C TYR A 439 -22.28 21.00 -1.82
N VAL A 440 -21.22 20.31 -1.39
CA VAL A 440 -20.42 19.46 -2.25
C VAL A 440 -19.74 18.35 -1.47
N GLY A 441 -19.82 17.13 -1.97
CA GLY A 441 -19.15 15.98 -1.33
C GLY A 441 -19.57 14.66 -1.93
N ARG A 442 -19.11 13.56 -1.35
CA ARG A 442 -19.42 12.20 -1.78
C ARG A 442 -20.08 11.43 -0.66
N PHE A 443 -21.27 10.94 -0.93
CA PHE A 443 -21.96 9.94 -0.13
C PHE A 443 -21.48 8.55 -0.51
N ASP A 444 -21.03 7.77 0.44
CA ASP A 444 -20.81 6.35 0.26
C ASP A 444 -22.04 5.61 0.80
N ILE A 445 -22.74 4.90 -0.09
CA ILE A 445 -24.09 4.37 0.15
C ILE A 445 -24.10 2.87 -0.10
N ARG A 446 -24.59 2.08 0.86
CA ARG A 446 -24.93 0.67 0.67
C ARG A 446 -26.39 0.50 0.33
N TYR A 447 -26.69 -0.50 -0.49
CA TYR A 447 -28.05 -0.82 -0.92
C TYR A 447 -28.19 -2.31 -1.26
N SER A 448 -29.41 -2.81 -1.24
CA SER A 448 -29.73 -4.24 -1.42
C SER A 448 -30.25 -4.53 -2.83
N ASP A 449 -30.90 -3.55 -3.47
CA ASP A 449 -31.55 -3.71 -4.77
C ASP A 449 -31.26 -2.51 -5.68
N VAL A 450 -30.81 -2.80 -6.90
CA VAL A 450 -30.37 -1.77 -7.86
C VAL A 450 -31.55 -0.89 -8.33
N GLU A 451 -32.73 -1.47 -8.60
CA GLU A 451 -33.86 -0.70 -9.09
C GLU A 451 -34.47 0.15 -7.97
N ARG A 452 -34.52 -0.35 -6.75
CA ARG A 452 -34.92 0.45 -5.58
C ARG A 452 -33.94 1.56 -5.28
N PHE A 453 -32.62 1.32 -5.44
CA PHE A 453 -31.60 2.36 -5.32
C PHE A 453 -31.83 3.45 -6.37
N LYS A 454 -32.04 3.09 -7.64
CA LYS A 454 -32.36 4.03 -8.73
C LYS A 454 -33.67 4.80 -8.49
N ALA A 455 -34.61 4.18 -7.80
CA ALA A 455 -35.86 4.83 -7.36
C ALA A 455 -35.69 5.74 -6.13
N GLY A 456 -34.48 5.77 -5.49
CA GLY A 456 -34.20 6.57 -4.31
C GLY A 456 -34.82 6.03 -3.02
N THR A 457 -35.22 4.74 -2.96
CA THR A 457 -35.92 4.14 -1.81
C THR A 457 -35.08 3.15 -1.00
N ASP A 458 -33.94 2.68 -1.51
CA ASP A 458 -33.01 1.76 -0.84
C ASP A 458 -31.63 2.43 -0.70
N LEU A 459 -31.45 3.16 0.38
CA LEU A 459 -30.27 3.97 0.63
C LEU A 459 -29.84 3.83 2.09
N ALA A 460 -28.63 3.37 2.31
CA ALA A 460 -28.01 3.33 3.64
C ALA A 460 -26.64 4.04 3.56
N ILE A 461 -26.61 5.31 3.94
CA ILE A 461 -25.38 6.10 3.92
C ILE A 461 -24.46 5.62 5.02
N VAL A 462 -23.27 5.14 4.62
CA VAL A 462 -22.23 4.66 5.54
C VAL A 462 -21.21 5.73 5.86
N GLU A 463 -21.02 6.71 4.95
CA GLU A 463 -20.05 7.80 5.10
C GLU A 463 -20.45 8.98 4.20
N LEU A 464 -20.16 10.20 4.66
CA LEU A 464 -20.22 11.43 3.86
C LEU A 464 -18.85 12.13 3.94
N ASN A 465 -18.24 12.34 2.79
CA ASN A 465 -16.95 13.00 2.63
C ASN A 465 -17.17 14.41 2.08
N GLY A 466 -16.48 15.42 2.66
CA GLY A 466 -16.66 16.84 2.35
C GLY A 466 -15.97 17.34 1.07
N ALA A 467 -15.45 18.56 1.11
CA ALA A 467 -14.95 19.28 -0.08
C ALA A 467 -13.75 18.64 -0.77
N THR A 468 -12.93 17.87 -0.06
CA THR A 468 -11.80 17.12 -0.65
C THR A 468 -12.15 15.71 -1.09
N ALA A 469 -13.43 15.31 -0.99
CA ALA A 469 -13.89 14.06 -1.56
C ALA A 469 -13.54 13.95 -3.06
N GLU A 470 -13.28 12.75 -3.52
CA GLU A 470 -12.92 12.48 -4.90
C GLU A 470 -14.08 11.79 -5.66
N SER A 471 -14.28 12.18 -6.91
CA SER A 471 -15.13 11.46 -7.87
C SER A 471 -14.43 10.16 -8.30
N THR A 472 -14.56 9.11 -7.51
CA THR A 472 -13.75 7.89 -7.65
C THR A 472 -14.13 6.99 -8.83
N ASN A 473 -15.21 7.29 -9.56
CA ASN A 473 -15.54 6.63 -10.83
C ASN A 473 -14.46 6.81 -11.90
N ILE A 474 -13.56 7.78 -11.74
CA ILE A 474 -12.37 7.94 -12.61
C ILE A 474 -11.51 6.68 -12.64
N TYR A 475 -11.45 5.89 -11.57
CA TYR A 475 -10.66 4.66 -11.47
C TYR A 475 -11.27 3.47 -12.21
N ASP A 476 -12.34 3.67 -13.00
CA ASP A 476 -12.82 2.66 -13.94
C ASP A 476 -11.69 2.31 -14.91
N PRO A 477 -11.34 1.01 -15.08
CA PRO A 477 -10.28 0.58 -16.00
C PRO A 477 -10.45 1.04 -17.46
N HIS A 478 -11.67 1.43 -17.87
CA HIS A 478 -11.98 1.93 -19.19
C HIS A 478 -11.87 3.46 -19.31
N THR A 479 -11.71 4.16 -18.19
CA THR A 479 -11.53 5.62 -18.19
C THR A 479 -10.12 5.98 -18.64
N SER A 480 -10.00 6.88 -19.63
CA SER A 480 -8.70 7.39 -20.04
C SER A 480 -8.12 8.34 -18.99
N LEU A 481 -6.77 8.44 -18.92
CA LEU A 481 -6.09 9.38 -18.04
C LEU A 481 -6.56 10.84 -18.30
N PHE A 482 -6.82 11.18 -19.57
CA PHE A 482 -7.30 12.51 -19.95
C PHE A 482 -8.69 12.79 -19.39
N ASP A 483 -9.62 11.83 -19.49
CA ASP A 483 -10.98 11.98 -18.96
C ASP A 483 -10.97 12.03 -17.42
N ALA A 484 -10.09 11.27 -16.77
CA ALA A 484 -9.89 11.35 -15.34
C ALA A 484 -9.45 12.76 -14.90
N TYR A 485 -8.46 13.35 -15.58
CA TYR A 485 -8.06 14.73 -15.27
C TYR A 485 -9.14 15.75 -15.60
N ARG A 486 -9.86 15.61 -16.72
CA ARG A 486 -10.98 16.49 -17.04
C ARG A 486 -12.03 16.49 -15.93
N GLN A 487 -12.36 15.32 -15.39
CA GLN A 487 -13.32 15.19 -14.31
C GLN A 487 -12.80 15.81 -13.00
N LEU A 488 -11.56 15.55 -12.64
CA LEU A 488 -10.95 16.15 -11.44
C LEU A 488 -10.84 17.68 -11.55
N PHE A 489 -10.45 18.21 -12.70
CA PHE A 489 -10.42 19.67 -12.92
C PHE A 489 -11.81 20.30 -12.82
N ARG A 490 -12.84 19.63 -13.37
CA ARG A 490 -14.24 20.06 -13.23
C ARG A 490 -14.67 20.05 -11.76
N GLN A 491 -14.39 18.98 -11.04
CA GLN A 491 -14.70 18.83 -9.62
C GLN A 491 -14.07 19.94 -8.79
N TRP A 492 -12.74 20.14 -8.90
CA TRP A 492 -12.06 21.18 -8.15
C TRP A 492 -12.53 22.59 -8.51
N SER A 493 -12.86 22.83 -9.78
CA SER A 493 -13.47 24.11 -10.21
C SER A 493 -14.83 24.35 -9.57
N LEU A 494 -15.65 23.31 -9.40
CA LEU A 494 -16.91 23.38 -8.65
C LEU A 494 -16.66 23.70 -7.18
N VAL A 495 -15.76 23.00 -6.50
CA VAL A 495 -15.44 23.23 -5.09
C VAL A 495 -14.99 24.67 -4.86
N PHE A 496 -14.07 25.19 -5.67
CA PHE A 496 -13.61 26.57 -5.52
C PHE A 496 -14.69 27.61 -5.86
N SER A 497 -15.52 27.37 -6.88
CA SER A 497 -16.61 28.28 -7.23
C SER A 497 -17.69 28.34 -6.14
N ILE A 498 -18.04 27.19 -5.56
CA ILE A 498 -18.99 27.09 -4.44
C ILE A 498 -18.42 27.79 -3.20
N GLY A 499 -17.13 27.49 -2.87
CA GLY A 499 -16.47 28.14 -1.73
C GLY A 499 -16.36 29.65 -1.88
N ALA A 500 -16.10 30.14 -3.09
CA ALA A 500 -16.06 31.59 -3.37
C ALA A 500 -17.45 32.24 -3.22
N ALA A 501 -18.51 31.59 -3.69
CA ALA A 501 -19.87 32.06 -3.53
C ALA A 501 -20.31 32.09 -2.05
N ASN A 502 -20.05 31.02 -1.30
CA ASN A 502 -20.36 30.97 0.12
C ASN A 502 -19.56 32.01 0.92
N ARG A 503 -18.28 32.22 0.59
CA ARG A 503 -17.45 33.27 1.17
C ARG A 503 -18.05 34.66 0.91
N ALA A 504 -18.51 34.92 -0.31
CA ALA A 504 -19.17 36.17 -0.66
C ALA A 504 -20.49 36.37 0.12
N ALA A 505 -21.17 35.28 0.49
CA ALA A 505 -22.35 35.27 1.34
C ALA A 505 -22.02 35.29 2.84
N GLY A 506 -20.74 35.48 3.24
CA GLY A 506 -20.33 35.62 4.62
C GLY A 506 -19.82 34.36 5.31
N ALA A 507 -19.71 33.23 4.59
CA ALA A 507 -19.14 32.01 5.18
C ALA A 507 -17.66 32.20 5.54
N ARG A 508 -17.28 31.67 6.69
CA ARG A 508 -15.91 31.76 7.21
C ARG A 508 -14.99 30.86 6.38
N VAL A 509 -13.79 31.37 6.08
CA VAL A 509 -12.72 30.64 5.44
C VAL A 509 -11.67 30.28 6.48
N THR A 510 -11.23 29.05 6.50
CA THR A 510 -10.15 28.57 7.40
C THR A 510 -8.88 29.37 7.13
N SER A 511 -8.22 29.83 8.19
CA SER A 511 -6.94 30.54 8.04
C SER A 511 -5.88 29.60 7.48
N HIS A 512 -4.95 30.14 6.70
CA HIS A 512 -3.85 29.33 6.12
C HIS A 512 -3.02 28.63 7.21
N ARG A 513 -2.81 29.30 8.35
CA ARG A 513 -2.09 28.71 9.49
C ARG A 513 -2.83 27.48 10.04
N ARG A 514 -4.14 27.60 10.29
CA ARG A 514 -4.97 26.48 10.77
C ARG A 514 -4.99 25.33 9.75
N LEU A 515 -5.15 25.63 8.46
CA LEU A 515 -5.14 24.61 7.41
C LEU A 515 -3.80 23.87 7.36
N PHE A 516 -2.68 24.60 7.49
CA PHE A 516 -1.36 24.00 7.57
C PHE A 516 -1.19 23.12 8.81
N ASP A 517 -1.64 23.59 9.97
CA ASP A 517 -1.58 22.83 11.22
C ASP A 517 -2.43 21.54 11.13
N LEU A 518 -3.62 21.61 10.56
CA LEU A 518 -4.48 20.45 10.31
C LEU A 518 -3.78 19.41 9.41
N ILE A 519 -3.24 19.84 8.28
CA ILE A 519 -2.50 18.95 7.35
C ILE A 519 -1.28 18.34 8.06
N ARG A 520 -0.52 19.15 8.81
CA ARG A 520 0.64 18.68 9.56
C ARG A 520 0.27 17.65 10.63
N THR A 521 -0.79 17.92 11.39
CA THR A 521 -1.31 17.00 12.40
C THR A 521 -1.75 15.70 11.76
N TYR A 522 -2.51 15.78 10.68
CA TYR A 522 -2.95 14.61 9.92
C TYR A 522 -1.77 13.75 9.41
N LEU A 523 -0.74 14.38 8.83
CA LEU A 523 0.44 13.67 8.35
C LEU A 523 1.27 13.04 9.50
N ARG A 524 1.14 13.56 10.72
CA ARG A 524 1.82 13.03 11.91
C ARG A 524 1.01 11.98 12.65
N SER A 525 -0.31 12.05 12.59
CA SER A 525 -1.25 11.16 13.30
C SER A 525 -1.46 9.81 12.61
N THR A 526 -0.63 9.46 11.61
CA THR A 526 -0.64 8.12 11.01
C THR A 526 -0.07 7.09 11.98
N GLU A 527 -0.77 6.84 13.09
CA GLU A 527 -0.59 5.57 13.80
C GLU A 527 -1.07 4.45 12.87
N PRO A 528 -0.35 3.31 12.84
CA PRO A 528 -0.77 2.19 12.02
C PRO A 528 -2.07 1.63 12.59
N PHE A 529 -3.19 1.95 11.94
CA PHE A 529 -4.45 1.26 12.20
C PHE A 529 -4.31 -0.24 11.87
N PRO A 530 -5.08 -1.11 12.54
CA PRO A 530 -5.16 -2.51 12.17
C PRO A 530 -5.44 -2.68 10.67
N ILE A 531 -4.95 -3.81 10.11
CA ILE A 531 -5.24 -4.15 8.71
C ILE A 531 -6.77 -4.25 8.57
N SER A 532 -7.32 -3.51 7.62
CA SER A 532 -8.76 -3.53 7.33
C SER A 532 -9.18 -4.86 6.72
N ASP A 533 -10.38 -5.32 7.08
CA ASP A 533 -10.98 -6.55 6.54
C ASP A 533 -11.40 -6.40 5.08
#